data_f8df12966fa62b9815b7aafc09145539
#
_entry.id   f8df12966fa62b9815b7aafc09145539
#
_cell.length_a   1.000
_cell.length_b   1.000
_cell.length_c   1.000
_cell.angle_alpha   90.00
_cell.angle_beta   90.00
_cell.angle_gamma   90.00
#
_symmetry.space_group_name_H-M   'P 1'
#
loop_
_entity.id
_entity.type
_entity.pdbx_description
1 polymer ?
#
loop_
_entity_poly.entity_id
_entity_poly.type
_entity_poly.pdbx_seq_one_letter_code
_entity_poly.pdbx_strand_id
1 'polypeptide(L)'
;MRVTWLGQAGLLFETNGKTMIVDPYLSDSVKKIEPQNYRRVAVEERFLQIKPDIILLTHNHLDHTDPETLCYYLGADTEVTVLASGNAWQNVRKLFGGVKNNYVQFNRGTEWTEGEIYFKAVYAEHSDEKAIGIVMETKGKTYYITGDTLYNAEIFKDLPEKIDYTFLPVNGRGNNMNMADAKRFCEKIGCVAVPLHCGLFDTINMSEWQYNNKKVPEFYKEIQL
;
A
#
# COMPACT_ATOMS: atom_id res chain seq x y z
N MET A 1 -13.57 4.11 -10.18
CA MET A 1 -12.43 4.39 -9.28
C MET A 1 -11.23 4.71 -10.11
N ARG A 2 -10.47 5.74 -9.76
CA ARG A 2 -9.14 6.00 -10.32
C ARG A 2 -8.09 5.50 -9.35
N VAL A 3 -7.01 4.92 -9.87
CA VAL A 3 -5.88 4.46 -9.07
C VAL A 3 -4.60 4.96 -9.70
N THR A 4 -3.78 5.67 -8.94
CA THR A 4 -2.48 6.19 -9.39
C THR A 4 -1.37 5.54 -8.57
N TRP A 5 -0.32 5.06 -9.24
CA TRP A 5 0.86 4.56 -8.54
C TRP A 5 1.82 5.70 -8.19
N LEU A 6 2.14 5.83 -6.91
CA LEU A 6 3.03 6.88 -6.39
C LEU A 6 4.51 6.45 -6.31
N GLY A 7 4.80 5.23 -6.68
CA GLY A 7 6.10 4.58 -6.53
C GLY A 7 6.17 3.70 -5.29
N GLN A 8 7.13 2.79 -5.24
CA GLN A 8 7.31 1.78 -4.20
C GLN A 8 6.00 0.99 -3.99
N ALA A 9 5.42 0.98 -2.80
CA ALA A 9 4.09 0.45 -2.52
C ALA A 9 2.98 1.52 -2.56
N GLY A 10 3.34 2.78 -2.78
CA GLY A 10 2.43 3.93 -2.68
C GLY A 10 1.33 3.93 -3.73
N LEU A 11 0.07 4.01 -3.29
CA LEU A 11 -1.11 4.06 -4.15
C LEU A 11 -2.04 5.20 -3.73
N LEU A 12 -2.56 5.91 -4.72
CA LEU A 12 -3.64 6.90 -4.55
C LEU A 12 -4.91 6.34 -5.17
N PHE A 13 -5.96 6.22 -4.39
CA PHE A 13 -7.30 5.83 -4.82
C PHE A 13 -8.26 7.00 -4.72
N GLU A 14 -9.07 7.21 -5.76
CA GLU A 14 -10.11 8.25 -5.78
C GLU A 14 -11.43 7.64 -6.21
N THR A 15 -12.40 7.63 -5.31
CA THR A 15 -13.75 7.04 -5.55
C THR A 15 -14.79 7.62 -4.60
N ASN A 16 -16.03 7.73 -5.03
CA ASN A 16 -17.18 8.16 -4.22
C ASN A 16 -16.94 9.48 -3.46
N GLY A 17 -16.22 10.42 -4.08
CA GLY A 17 -15.85 11.70 -3.46
C GLY A 17 -14.80 11.58 -2.35
N LYS A 18 -14.21 10.41 -2.16
CA LYS A 18 -13.15 10.15 -1.19
C LYS A 18 -11.80 9.97 -1.87
N THR A 19 -10.77 10.48 -1.22
CA THR A 19 -9.36 10.34 -1.60
C THR A 19 -8.64 9.52 -0.54
N MET A 20 -8.01 8.41 -0.97
CA MET A 20 -7.32 7.48 -0.09
C MET A 20 -5.89 7.30 -0.54
N ILE A 21 -4.95 7.30 0.40
CA ILE A 21 -3.54 7.04 0.13
C ILE A 21 -3.10 5.80 0.92
N VAL A 22 -2.41 4.89 0.24
CA VAL A 22 -1.82 3.69 0.86
C VAL A 22 -0.31 3.82 0.81
N ASP A 23 0.36 3.57 1.93
CA ASP A 23 1.82 3.48 2.08
C ASP A 23 2.61 4.56 1.30
N PRO A 24 2.31 5.86 1.50
CA PRO A 24 2.92 6.91 0.71
C PRO A 24 4.40 7.10 1.06
N TYR A 25 5.27 6.95 0.06
CA TYR A 25 6.69 7.25 0.17
C TYR A 25 7.11 8.27 -0.90
N LEU A 26 7.06 9.54 -0.56
CA LEU A 26 7.36 10.70 -1.42
C LEU A 26 8.49 11.57 -0.85
N SER A 27 9.48 10.94 -0.24
CA SER A 27 10.71 11.54 0.25
C SER A 27 11.94 10.75 -0.21
N ASP A 28 13.11 11.05 0.33
CA ASP A 28 14.32 10.23 0.19
C ASP A 28 14.85 9.84 1.59
N SER A 29 13.92 9.62 2.56
CA SER A 29 14.24 9.33 3.95
C SER A 29 15.01 8.03 4.13
N VAL A 30 14.70 6.99 3.36
CA VAL A 30 15.39 5.69 3.37
C VAL A 30 16.88 5.85 3.06
N LYS A 31 17.23 6.69 2.08
CA LYS A 31 18.63 6.98 1.74
C LYS A 31 19.47 7.50 2.91
N LYS A 32 18.83 8.17 3.89
CA LYS A 32 19.56 8.73 5.05
C LYS A 32 20.08 7.64 5.98
N ILE A 33 19.45 6.47 6.00
CA ILE A 33 19.83 5.31 6.82
C ILE A 33 20.42 4.17 6.00
N GLU A 34 20.00 4.04 4.74
CA GLU A 34 20.45 3.05 3.77
C GLU A 34 20.86 3.73 2.45
N PRO A 35 22.06 4.32 2.35
CA PRO A 35 22.45 5.17 1.21
C PRO A 35 22.39 4.50 -0.16
N GLN A 36 22.43 3.16 -0.22
CA GLN A 36 22.28 2.36 -1.45
C GLN A 36 20.83 2.34 -1.97
N ASN A 37 19.85 2.56 -1.09
CA ASN A 37 18.42 2.58 -1.39
C ASN A 37 17.95 4.04 -1.57
N TYR A 38 18.39 4.69 -2.64
CA TYR A 38 17.98 6.05 -3.00
C TYR A 38 16.91 6.02 -4.10
N ARG A 39 16.08 7.04 -4.12
CA ARG A 39 15.09 7.22 -5.20
C ARG A 39 15.76 7.43 -6.55
N ARG A 40 15.38 6.61 -7.52
CA ARG A 40 15.79 6.74 -8.93
C ARG A 40 14.84 7.61 -9.75
N VAL A 41 13.65 7.88 -9.21
CA VAL A 41 12.61 8.72 -9.81
C VAL A 41 12.32 9.88 -8.88
N ALA A 42 12.39 11.11 -9.39
CA ALA A 42 12.12 12.32 -8.62
C ALA A 42 10.66 12.33 -8.11
N VAL A 43 10.46 12.96 -6.96
CA VAL A 43 9.12 13.15 -6.40
C VAL A 43 8.34 14.15 -7.25
N GLU A 44 7.10 13.83 -7.58
CA GLU A 44 6.14 14.81 -8.12
C GLU A 44 5.42 15.51 -6.96
N GLU A 45 5.83 16.74 -6.66
CA GLU A 45 5.37 17.52 -5.50
C GLU A 45 3.84 17.71 -5.43
N ARG A 46 3.14 17.64 -6.59
CA ARG A 46 1.67 17.74 -6.61
C ARG A 46 1.00 16.68 -5.72
N PHE A 47 1.61 15.53 -5.55
CA PHE A 47 1.07 14.48 -4.70
C PHE A 47 1.23 14.76 -3.21
N LEU A 48 2.21 15.58 -2.81
CA LEU A 48 2.35 16.07 -1.44
C LEU A 48 1.27 17.10 -1.06
N GLN A 49 0.59 17.71 -2.05
CA GLN A 49 -0.47 18.69 -1.82
C GLN A 49 -1.88 18.08 -1.73
N ILE A 50 -2.00 16.78 -1.86
CA ILE A 50 -3.27 16.06 -1.73
C ILE A 50 -3.78 16.19 -0.29
N LYS A 51 -5.09 16.28 -0.15
CA LYS A 51 -5.78 16.21 1.14
C LYS A 51 -6.53 14.87 1.20
N PRO A 52 -5.92 13.83 1.78
CA PRO A 52 -6.57 12.54 1.87
C PRO A 52 -7.69 12.56 2.90
N ASP A 53 -8.78 11.86 2.63
CA ASP A 53 -9.80 11.52 3.63
C ASP A 53 -9.32 10.32 4.47
N ILE A 54 -8.61 9.38 3.84
CA ILE A 54 -8.15 8.14 4.47
C ILE A 54 -6.69 7.89 4.13
N ILE A 55 -5.92 7.51 5.12
CA ILE A 55 -4.56 6.97 4.96
C ILE A 55 -4.55 5.53 5.46
N LEU A 56 -4.01 4.61 4.65
CA LEU A 56 -3.85 3.20 4.98
C LEU A 56 -2.36 2.90 5.08
N LEU A 57 -1.91 2.30 6.19
CA LEU A 57 -0.51 1.94 6.43
C LEU A 57 -0.41 0.46 6.76
N THR A 58 0.22 -0.28 5.85
CA THR A 58 0.29 -1.75 5.95
C THR A 58 1.27 -2.24 7.00
N HIS A 59 2.39 -1.54 7.20
CA HIS A 59 3.41 -1.89 8.20
C HIS A 59 4.36 -0.70 8.47
N ASN A 60 5.28 -0.87 9.42
CA ASN A 60 6.08 0.24 9.96
C ASN A 60 7.50 0.37 9.34
N HIS A 61 7.75 -0.15 8.13
CA HIS A 61 9.00 0.16 7.44
C HIS A 61 8.98 1.59 6.88
N LEU A 62 10.16 2.19 6.77
CA LEU A 62 10.28 3.62 6.45
C LEU A 62 9.80 3.97 5.03
N ASP A 63 9.86 3.04 4.10
CA ASP A 63 9.35 3.21 2.72
C ASP A 63 7.83 2.97 2.58
N HIS A 64 7.11 2.75 3.71
CA HIS A 64 5.65 2.63 3.81
C HIS A 64 5.06 3.62 4.82
N THR A 65 5.65 3.72 6.01
CA THR A 65 5.26 4.67 7.07
C THR A 65 6.32 5.75 7.19
N ASP A 66 6.40 6.62 6.18
CA ASP A 66 7.42 7.65 6.07
C ASP A 66 7.01 8.97 6.75
N PRO A 67 7.65 9.35 7.86
CA PRO A 67 7.31 10.60 8.54
C PRO A 67 7.50 11.84 7.69
N GLU A 68 8.49 11.85 6.77
CA GLU A 68 8.76 13.00 5.90
C GLU A 68 7.67 13.21 4.86
N THR A 69 7.02 12.14 4.40
CA THR A 69 5.84 12.23 3.53
C THR A 69 4.58 12.50 4.34
N LEU A 70 4.38 11.75 5.43
CA LEU A 70 3.15 11.84 6.22
C LEU A 70 2.93 13.21 6.86
N CYS A 71 3.99 14.00 7.14
CA CYS A 71 3.86 15.36 7.66
C CYS A 71 3.13 16.33 6.72
N TYR A 72 3.03 16.04 5.42
CA TYR A 72 2.21 16.82 4.49
C TYR A 72 0.72 16.54 4.61
N TYR A 73 0.35 15.36 5.08
CA TYR A 73 -1.04 14.90 5.17
C TYR A 73 -1.62 14.96 6.58
N LEU A 74 -0.77 14.83 7.59
CA LEU A 74 -1.18 14.77 8.99
C LEU A 74 -0.65 15.98 9.77
N GLY A 75 -1.54 16.71 10.38
CA GLY A 75 -1.23 17.88 11.20
C GLY A 75 -2.35 18.16 12.21
N ALA A 76 -2.21 19.25 12.96
CA ALA A 76 -3.16 19.62 14.01
C ALA A 76 -4.57 19.94 13.47
N ASP A 77 -4.64 20.43 12.23
CA ASP A 77 -5.90 20.91 11.62
C ASP A 77 -6.46 19.95 10.55
N THR A 78 -5.83 18.80 10.34
CA THR A 78 -6.32 17.78 9.39
C THR A 78 -7.41 16.91 10.03
N GLU A 79 -8.33 16.42 9.20
CA GLU A 79 -9.43 15.53 9.60
C GLU A 79 -9.34 14.25 8.76
N VAL A 80 -8.35 13.40 9.06
CA VAL A 80 -8.01 12.21 8.30
C VAL A 80 -8.31 10.96 9.14
N THR A 81 -8.93 9.95 8.53
CA THR A 81 -8.99 8.60 9.10
C THR A 81 -7.73 7.84 8.74
N VAL A 82 -6.95 7.41 9.71
CA VAL A 82 -5.72 6.64 9.53
C VAL A 82 -5.97 5.20 9.97
N LEU A 83 -6.03 4.27 9.03
CA LEU A 83 -6.13 2.84 9.27
C LEU A 83 -4.71 2.25 9.19
N ALA A 84 -4.10 1.94 10.31
CA ALA A 84 -2.70 1.54 10.36
C ALA A 84 -2.48 0.27 11.17
N SER A 85 -1.58 -0.61 10.68
CA SER A 85 -1.13 -1.78 11.42
C SER A 85 -0.56 -1.41 12.78
N GLY A 86 -0.54 -2.32 13.74
CA GLY A 86 -0.24 -1.98 15.13
C GLY A 86 1.05 -1.20 15.36
N ASN A 87 2.15 -1.55 14.67
CA ASN A 87 3.42 -0.85 14.79
C ASN A 87 3.40 0.50 14.08
N ALA A 88 2.84 0.58 12.87
CA ALA A 88 2.64 1.83 12.14
C ALA A 88 1.73 2.79 12.93
N TRP A 89 0.62 2.29 13.50
CA TRP A 89 -0.30 3.06 14.32
C TRP A 89 0.38 3.71 15.54
N GLN A 90 1.21 2.95 16.27
CA GLN A 90 1.95 3.48 17.41
C GLN A 90 2.89 4.60 16.99
N ASN A 91 3.60 4.42 15.86
CA ASN A 91 4.54 5.38 15.32
C ASN A 91 3.84 6.67 14.88
N VAL A 92 2.79 6.57 14.05
CA VAL A 92 2.07 7.75 13.52
C VAL A 92 1.43 8.56 14.63
N ARG A 93 0.79 7.88 15.60
CA ARG A 93 0.19 8.58 16.75
C ARG A 93 1.20 9.33 17.60
N LYS A 94 2.38 8.75 17.79
CA LYS A 94 3.46 9.38 18.56
C LYS A 94 4.01 10.62 17.83
N LEU A 95 4.12 10.56 16.50
CA LEU A 95 4.75 11.61 15.69
C LEU A 95 3.81 12.78 15.39
N PHE A 96 2.55 12.51 15.07
CA PHE A 96 1.65 13.52 14.53
C PHE A 96 0.53 13.91 15.51
N GLY A 97 -0.01 12.98 16.29
CA GLY A 97 -1.14 13.26 17.17
C GLY A 97 -2.31 13.88 16.39
N GLY A 98 -2.80 15.01 16.90
CA GLY A 98 -3.90 15.74 16.26
C GLY A 98 -5.28 15.25 16.75
N VAL A 99 -6.04 16.14 17.38
CA VAL A 99 -7.33 15.78 18.01
C VAL A 99 -8.46 15.54 17.01
N LYS A 100 -8.29 16.00 15.78
CA LYS A 100 -9.29 15.86 14.72
C LYS A 100 -9.07 14.61 13.85
N ASN A 101 -7.84 14.06 13.83
CA ASN A 101 -7.54 12.85 13.08
C ASN A 101 -8.06 11.62 13.84
N ASN A 102 -8.62 10.66 13.09
CA ASN A 102 -9.08 9.39 13.64
C ASN A 102 -8.04 8.29 13.39
N TYR A 103 -7.28 7.91 14.41
CA TYR A 103 -6.25 6.88 14.32
C TYR A 103 -6.81 5.52 14.75
N VAL A 104 -7.08 4.64 13.80
CA VAL A 104 -7.61 3.29 14.02
C VAL A 104 -6.46 2.28 13.97
N GLN A 105 -6.30 1.50 15.04
CA GLN A 105 -5.38 0.37 15.03
C GLN A 105 -6.00 -0.78 14.21
N PHE A 106 -5.50 -0.95 12.98
CA PHE A 106 -6.08 -1.80 11.96
C PHE A 106 -5.26 -3.10 11.84
N ASN A 107 -5.49 -4.03 12.76
CA ASN A 107 -4.80 -5.31 12.81
C ASN A 107 -5.59 -6.39 12.04
N ARG A 108 -4.96 -7.53 11.72
CA ARG A 108 -5.60 -8.70 11.10
C ARG A 108 -6.98 -8.98 11.71
N GLY A 109 -7.99 -9.06 10.85
CA GLY A 109 -9.39 -9.29 11.23
C GLY A 109 -10.16 -8.03 11.60
N THR A 110 -9.52 -6.86 11.70
CA THR A 110 -10.23 -5.59 11.87
C THR A 110 -10.94 -5.19 10.58
N GLU A 111 -12.15 -4.71 10.70
CA GLU A 111 -12.99 -4.21 9.63
C GLU A 111 -13.33 -2.74 9.86
N TRP A 112 -13.45 -1.97 8.77
CA TRP A 112 -13.82 -0.56 8.80
C TRP A 112 -14.69 -0.23 7.61
N THR A 113 -15.69 0.60 7.80
CA THR A 113 -16.51 1.12 6.70
C THR A 113 -16.51 2.64 6.72
N GLU A 114 -16.19 3.25 5.61
CA GLU A 114 -16.24 4.70 5.39
C GLU A 114 -17.16 5.01 4.20
N GLY A 115 -18.39 5.41 4.50
CA GLY A 115 -19.44 5.56 3.46
C GLY A 115 -19.73 4.24 2.75
N GLU A 116 -19.49 4.20 1.44
CA GLU A 116 -19.69 2.99 0.60
C GLU A 116 -18.41 2.18 0.37
N ILE A 117 -17.37 2.42 1.17
CA ILE A 117 -16.10 1.75 1.05
C ILE A 117 -15.88 0.88 2.29
N TYR A 118 -15.76 -0.41 2.08
CA TYR A 118 -15.44 -1.38 3.12
C TYR A 118 -13.96 -1.75 3.06
N PHE A 119 -13.34 -1.92 4.22
CA PHE A 119 -11.96 -2.34 4.41
C PHE A 119 -11.88 -3.48 5.40
N LYS A 120 -10.99 -4.44 5.13
CA LYS A 120 -10.62 -5.51 6.06
C LYS A 120 -9.13 -5.70 6.08
N ALA A 121 -8.54 -5.73 7.26
CA ALA A 121 -7.14 -6.11 7.45
C ALA A 121 -7.00 -7.64 7.41
N VAL A 122 -6.08 -8.13 6.58
CA VAL A 122 -5.80 -9.55 6.39
C VAL A 122 -4.34 -9.85 6.72
N TYR A 123 -4.00 -11.13 6.87
CA TYR A 123 -2.64 -11.56 7.17
C TYR A 123 -1.64 -11.19 6.07
N ALA A 124 -0.44 -10.75 6.47
CA ALA A 124 0.75 -10.64 5.65
C ALA A 124 1.93 -11.36 6.33
N GLU A 125 2.76 -12.05 5.57
CA GLU A 125 3.98 -12.71 6.04
C GLU A 125 5.18 -11.80 5.86
N HIS A 126 5.57 -11.09 6.91
CA HIS A 126 6.61 -10.09 6.82
C HIS A 126 7.44 -9.97 8.11
N SER A 127 8.57 -9.24 8.07
CA SER A 127 9.45 -9.03 9.25
C SER A 127 8.81 -8.12 10.31
N ASP A 128 7.91 -7.23 9.95
CA ASP A 128 7.02 -6.57 10.91
C ASP A 128 5.90 -7.54 11.29
N GLU A 129 5.91 -8.03 12.52
CA GLU A 129 4.93 -9.01 13.03
C GLU A 129 3.48 -8.49 13.02
N LYS A 130 3.28 -7.18 12.87
CA LYS A 130 1.98 -6.52 12.77
C LYS A 130 1.62 -6.11 11.36
N ALA A 131 2.45 -6.49 10.37
CA ALA A 131 2.15 -6.22 8.96
C ALA A 131 0.80 -6.82 8.56
N ILE A 132 0.10 -6.11 7.68
CA ILE A 132 -1.20 -6.51 7.15
C ILE A 132 -1.26 -6.32 5.64
N GLY A 133 -2.08 -7.14 5.00
CA GLY A 133 -2.69 -6.78 3.73
C GLY A 133 -4.04 -6.09 3.97
N ILE A 134 -4.56 -5.44 2.95
CA ILE A 134 -5.83 -4.71 3.00
C ILE A 134 -6.73 -5.17 1.87
N VAL A 135 -7.88 -5.74 2.20
CA VAL A 135 -8.97 -5.95 1.26
C VAL A 135 -9.87 -4.72 1.31
N MET A 136 -10.16 -4.14 0.15
CA MET A 136 -11.06 -3.00 0.00
C MET A 136 -12.18 -3.36 -0.98
N GLU A 137 -13.43 -3.11 -0.60
CA GLU A 137 -14.59 -3.34 -1.45
C GLU A 137 -15.32 -2.02 -1.69
N THR A 138 -15.58 -1.70 -2.94
CA THR A 138 -16.37 -0.54 -3.35
C THR A 138 -16.87 -0.71 -4.79
N LYS A 139 -18.06 -0.18 -5.09
CA LYS A 139 -18.68 -0.24 -6.43
C LYS A 139 -18.73 -1.64 -7.03
N GLY A 140 -18.96 -2.66 -6.20
CA GLY A 140 -19.06 -4.05 -6.61
C GLY A 140 -17.75 -4.67 -7.10
N LYS A 141 -16.60 -4.07 -6.73
CA LYS A 141 -15.26 -4.57 -7.00
C LYS A 141 -14.49 -4.78 -5.73
N THR A 142 -13.67 -5.82 -5.72
CA THR A 142 -12.76 -6.16 -4.62
C THR A 142 -11.31 -5.92 -5.04
N TYR A 143 -10.63 -5.11 -4.26
CA TYR A 143 -9.22 -4.73 -4.41
C TYR A 143 -8.43 -5.29 -3.24
N TYR A 144 -7.33 -5.96 -3.52
CA TYR A 144 -6.44 -6.48 -2.49
C TYR A 144 -5.07 -5.82 -2.61
N ILE A 145 -4.67 -5.07 -1.61
CA ILE A 145 -3.33 -4.49 -1.44
C ILE A 145 -2.61 -5.39 -0.45
N THR A 146 -1.61 -6.15 -0.92
CA THR A 146 -0.95 -7.14 -0.06
C THR A 146 -0.10 -6.51 1.02
N GLY A 147 0.33 -5.25 0.85
CA GLY A 147 1.50 -4.73 1.54
C GLY A 147 2.74 -5.54 1.15
N ASP A 148 3.81 -5.40 1.90
CA ASP A 148 4.99 -6.23 1.77
C ASP A 148 4.73 -7.60 2.39
N THR A 149 4.96 -8.68 1.63
CA THR A 149 4.70 -10.03 2.08
C THR A 149 5.47 -11.09 1.29
N LEU A 150 5.86 -12.16 1.95
CA LEU A 150 6.24 -13.43 1.33
C LEU A 150 4.99 -14.23 0.94
N TYR A 151 5.16 -15.21 0.07
CA TYR A 151 4.12 -16.20 -0.19
C TYR A 151 3.90 -17.07 1.04
N ASN A 152 2.70 -17.03 1.61
CA ASN A 152 2.30 -17.90 2.69
C ASN A 152 0.86 -18.37 2.47
N ALA A 153 0.61 -19.67 2.70
CA ALA A 153 -0.73 -20.26 2.53
C ALA A 153 -1.77 -19.72 3.54
N GLU A 154 -1.31 -19.20 4.67
CA GLU A 154 -2.16 -18.59 5.72
C GLU A 154 -2.93 -17.36 5.19
N ILE A 155 -2.33 -16.62 4.26
CA ILE A 155 -2.95 -15.42 3.64
C ILE A 155 -4.32 -15.76 3.05
N PHE A 156 -4.43 -16.88 2.35
CA PHE A 156 -5.66 -17.26 1.64
C PHE A 156 -6.84 -17.56 2.56
N LYS A 157 -6.61 -17.78 3.85
CA LYS A 157 -7.70 -18.02 4.83
C LYS A 157 -8.50 -16.76 5.15
N ASP A 158 -7.88 -15.60 4.99
CA ASP A 158 -8.50 -14.30 5.30
C ASP A 158 -9.15 -13.64 4.08
N LEU A 159 -8.78 -14.10 2.87
CA LEU A 159 -9.22 -13.48 1.62
C LEU A 159 -10.65 -13.86 1.25
N PRO A 160 -11.41 -12.96 0.62
CA PRO A 160 -12.72 -13.28 0.06
C PRO A 160 -12.58 -14.24 -1.14
N GLU A 161 -13.67 -14.91 -1.51
CA GLU A 161 -13.69 -15.86 -2.63
C GLU A 161 -13.33 -15.21 -3.97
N LYS A 162 -13.65 -13.93 -4.14
CA LYS A 162 -13.39 -13.20 -5.38
C LYS A 162 -12.60 -11.94 -5.11
N ILE A 163 -11.50 -11.78 -5.84
CA ILE A 163 -10.68 -10.57 -5.87
C ILE A 163 -10.58 -10.13 -7.33
N ASP A 164 -10.99 -8.92 -7.65
CA ASP A 164 -10.88 -8.38 -9.01
C ASP A 164 -9.46 -7.90 -9.31
N TYR A 165 -8.83 -7.19 -8.36
CA TYR A 165 -7.50 -6.60 -8.54
C TYR A 165 -6.61 -6.85 -7.33
N THR A 166 -5.35 -7.22 -7.56
CA THR A 166 -4.34 -7.39 -6.51
C THR A 166 -3.12 -6.51 -6.79
N PHE A 167 -2.72 -5.70 -5.81
CA PHE A 167 -1.51 -4.89 -5.80
C PHE A 167 -0.48 -5.57 -4.91
N LEU A 168 0.68 -5.95 -5.47
CA LEU A 168 1.62 -6.80 -4.75
C LEU A 168 3.08 -6.55 -5.14
N PRO A 169 4.04 -6.75 -4.20
CA PRO A 169 5.45 -6.68 -4.51
C PRO A 169 5.87 -7.86 -5.40
N VAL A 170 6.82 -7.62 -6.31
CA VAL A 170 7.41 -8.66 -7.16
C VAL A 170 8.94 -8.61 -7.18
N ASN A 171 9.55 -7.77 -6.35
CA ASN A 171 10.99 -7.50 -6.36
C ASN A 171 11.84 -8.60 -5.69
N GLY A 172 11.27 -9.45 -4.85
CA GLY A 172 11.98 -10.52 -4.13
C GLY A 172 13.00 -10.03 -3.10
N ARG A 173 12.83 -8.81 -2.58
CA ARG A 173 13.74 -8.19 -1.59
C ARG A 173 12.99 -7.83 -0.30
N GLY A 174 13.69 -7.77 0.82
CA GLY A 174 13.11 -7.30 2.08
C GLY A 174 11.91 -8.12 2.57
N ASN A 175 11.93 -9.44 2.43
CA ASN A 175 10.80 -10.33 2.76
C ASN A 175 9.57 -10.10 1.86
N ASN A 176 9.81 -9.86 0.57
CA ASN A 176 8.79 -9.74 -0.45
C ASN A 176 8.80 -10.93 -1.41
N MET A 177 7.63 -11.21 -1.99
CA MET A 177 7.52 -12.18 -3.07
C MET A 177 8.43 -11.78 -4.25
N ASN A 178 9.15 -12.75 -4.80
CA ASN A 178 9.78 -12.62 -6.10
C ASN A 178 8.73 -12.85 -7.22
N MET A 179 9.11 -12.64 -8.47
CA MET A 179 8.21 -12.79 -9.63
C MET A 179 7.60 -14.19 -9.75
N ALA A 180 8.33 -15.25 -9.36
CA ALA A 180 7.81 -16.63 -9.42
C ALA A 180 6.77 -16.89 -8.34
N ASP A 181 7.03 -16.43 -7.11
CA ASP A 181 6.09 -16.55 -6.00
C ASP A 181 4.85 -15.70 -6.23
N ALA A 182 5.02 -14.46 -6.71
CA ALA A 182 3.93 -13.56 -7.05
C ALA A 182 3.04 -14.14 -8.17
N LYS A 183 3.63 -14.79 -9.18
CA LYS A 183 2.87 -15.48 -10.23
C LYS A 183 2.01 -16.60 -9.64
N ARG A 184 2.61 -17.49 -8.85
CA ARG A 184 1.92 -18.61 -8.20
C ARG A 184 0.79 -18.12 -7.27
N PHE A 185 1.03 -16.99 -6.58
CA PHE A 185 0.04 -16.33 -5.72
C PHE A 185 -1.16 -15.84 -6.53
N CYS A 186 -0.92 -15.08 -7.60
CA CYS A 186 -1.97 -14.54 -8.46
C CYS A 186 -2.74 -15.61 -9.24
N GLU A 187 -2.07 -16.68 -9.69
CA GLU A 187 -2.72 -17.83 -10.33
C GLU A 187 -3.72 -18.50 -9.38
N LYS A 188 -3.40 -18.59 -8.08
CA LYS A 188 -4.29 -19.16 -7.07
C LYS A 188 -5.51 -18.27 -6.78
N ILE A 189 -5.33 -16.95 -6.80
CA ILE A 189 -6.42 -15.98 -6.56
C ILE A 189 -7.30 -15.79 -7.82
N GLY A 190 -6.70 -15.85 -9.02
CA GLY A 190 -7.41 -15.62 -10.27
C GLY A 190 -7.74 -14.16 -10.56
N CYS A 191 -6.88 -13.21 -10.14
CA CYS A 191 -7.10 -11.76 -10.21
C CYS A 191 -6.39 -11.08 -11.38
N VAL A 192 -6.74 -9.82 -11.66
CA VAL A 192 -5.86 -8.89 -12.38
C VAL A 192 -4.79 -8.39 -11.41
N ALA A 193 -3.52 -8.55 -11.74
CA ALA A 193 -2.41 -8.18 -10.87
C ALA A 193 -1.73 -6.89 -11.30
N VAL A 194 -1.40 -6.06 -10.32
CA VAL A 194 -0.61 -4.84 -10.48
C VAL A 194 0.69 -5.02 -9.69
N PRO A 195 1.82 -5.27 -10.37
CA PRO A 195 3.11 -5.42 -9.70
C PRO A 195 3.59 -4.08 -9.13
N LEU A 196 4.11 -4.12 -7.91
CA LEU A 196 4.63 -2.95 -7.19
C LEU A 196 6.05 -3.22 -6.67
N HIS A 197 6.59 -2.24 -5.96
CA HIS A 197 7.83 -2.32 -5.18
C HIS A 197 9.09 -2.55 -6.03
N CYS A 198 9.10 -2.05 -7.26
CA CYS A 198 10.22 -2.15 -8.20
C CYS A 198 10.52 -0.81 -8.85
N GLY A 199 11.77 -0.64 -9.28
CA GLY A 199 12.20 0.51 -10.08
C GLY A 199 12.44 1.81 -9.31
N LEU A 200 12.07 1.90 -8.03
CA LEU A 200 12.36 3.08 -7.22
C LEU A 200 13.76 3.00 -6.59
N PHE A 201 14.08 1.92 -5.90
CA PHE A 201 15.39 1.66 -5.27
C PHE A 201 16.27 0.73 -6.09
N ASP A 202 15.72 0.10 -7.10
CA ASP A 202 16.38 -0.90 -7.93
C ASP A 202 16.14 -0.63 -9.43
N THR A 203 16.60 -1.55 -10.28
CA THR A 203 16.42 -1.52 -11.73
C THR A 203 15.57 -2.69 -12.22
N ILE A 204 14.77 -3.30 -11.33
CA ILE A 204 13.93 -4.43 -11.68
C ILE A 204 12.82 -3.96 -12.62
N ASN A 205 12.71 -4.65 -13.75
CA ASN A 205 11.71 -4.35 -14.76
C ASN A 205 10.46 -5.23 -14.59
N MET A 206 9.39 -4.67 -14.08
CA MET A 206 8.13 -5.37 -13.84
C MET A 206 7.48 -5.93 -15.12
N SER A 207 7.83 -5.41 -16.31
CA SER A 207 7.30 -5.92 -17.58
C SER A 207 7.80 -7.34 -17.90
N GLU A 208 8.95 -7.75 -17.33
CA GLU A 208 9.53 -9.08 -17.47
C GLU A 208 8.80 -10.16 -16.66
N TRP A 209 7.94 -9.77 -15.74
CA TRP A 209 7.16 -10.70 -14.95
C TRP A 209 6.20 -11.54 -15.82
N GLN A 210 6.33 -12.86 -15.74
CA GLN A 210 5.61 -13.83 -16.59
C GLN A 210 4.22 -14.18 -16.01
N TYR A 211 3.38 -13.17 -15.81
CA TYR A 211 1.96 -13.34 -15.47
C TYR A 211 1.11 -12.61 -16.50
N ASN A 212 0.21 -13.35 -17.18
CA ASN A 212 -0.51 -12.80 -18.33
C ASN A 212 -1.57 -11.77 -17.98
N ASN A 213 -2.26 -11.95 -16.83
CA ASN A 213 -3.33 -11.05 -16.39
C ASN A 213 -2.78 -9.94 -15.49
N LYS A 214 -1.76 -9.20 -15.97
CA LYS A 214 -1.14 -8.10 -15.25
C LYS A 214 -1.36 -6.75 -15.93
N LYS A 215 -1.31 -5.70 -15.11
CA LYS A 215 -1.22 -4.30 -15.52
C LYS A 215 0.02 -3.70 -14.91
N VAL A 216 1.04 -3.44 -15.71
CA VAL A 216 2.30 -2.84 -15.25
C VAL A 216 2.07 -1.34 -15.07
N PRO A 217 2.23 -0.79 -13.85
CA PRO A 217 2.03 0.62 -13.61
C PRO A 217 3.24 1.44 -14.06
N GLU A 218 3.01 2.72 -14.32
CA GLU A 218 4.05 3.71 -14.52
C GLU A 218 4.04 4.71 -13.36
N PHE A 219 5.22 5.23 -12.98
CA PHE A 219 5.34 6.19 -11.90
C PHE A 219 4.44 7.41 -12.13
N TYR A 220 3.66 7.75 -11.11
CA TYR A 220 2.77 8.92 -11.06
C TYR A 220 1.67 8.95 -12.13
N LYS A 221 1.38 7.83 -12.76
CA LYS A 221 0.31 7.69 -13.74
C LYS A 221 -0.86 6.87 -13.22
N GLU A 222 -2.03 7.17 -13.75
CA GLU A 222 -3.24 6.37 -13.51
C GLU A 222 -3.10 4.98 -14.12
N ILE A 223 -3.45 3.97 -13.33
CA ILE A 223 -3.46 2.58 -13.73
C ILE A 223 -4.80 2.28 -14.41
N GLN A 224 -4.77 1.79 -15.62
CA GLN A 224 -5.99 1.41 -16.37
C GLN A 224 -6.52 0.05 -15.88
N LEU A 225 -7.36 0.07 -14.85
CA LEU A 225 -7.98 -1.10 -14.22
C LEU A 225 -9.22 -1.61 -14.95
#